data_3e7d6c83926cfb38e2043f700e541ff8
#
_entry.id   3e7d6c83926cfb38e2043f700e541ff8
#
_cell.length_a   1.000
_cell.length_b   1.000
_cell.length_c   1.000
_cell.angle_alpha   90.00
_cell.angle_beta   90.00
_cell.angle_gamma   90.00
#
_symmetry.space_group_name_H-M   'P 1'
#
loop_
_entity.id
_entity.type
_entity.pdbx_description
1 polymer ?
#
loop_
_entity_poly.entity_id
_entity_poly.type
_entity_poly.pdbx_seq_one_letter_code
_entity_poly.pdbx_strand_id
1 'polypeptide(L)' 'MIQDLYKQKKSLELDWEQEHLKEGKYTLEMTRIAHKIKAIITQIKLEEARLEDLKIKIAGSRPEVSVAT' A
#
# COMPACT_ATOMS: atom_id res chain seq x y z
N MET A 1 4.27 -2.43 10.94
CA MET A 1 2.88 -2.30 10.56
C MET A 1 2.79 -1.61 9.24
N ILE A 2 1.89 -0.63 9.11
CA ILE A 2 1.72 -0.02 7.79
C ILE A 2 2.97 0.71 7.33
N GLN A 3 3.71 1.29 8.23
CA GLN A 3 4.95 1.95 7.88
C GLN A 3 5.98 0.97 7.32
N ASP A 4 6.00 -0.24 7.85
CA ASP A 4 6.89 -1.27 7.33
C ASP A 4 6.50 -1.65 5.91
N LEU A 5 5.20 -1.69 5.64
CA LEU A 5 4.71 -1.99 4.30
C LEU A 5 5.15 -0.91 3.31
N TYR A 6 5.07 0.34 3.72
CA TYR A 6 5.52 1.43 2.86
C TYR A 6 7.02 1.36 2.60
N LYS A 7 7.78 0.99 3.61
CA LYS A 7 9.23 0.83 3.45
C LYS A 7 9.54 -0.31 2.48
N GLN A 8 8.83 -1.41 2.62
CA GLN A 8 9.02 -2.54 1.72
C GLN A 8 8.66 -2.16 0.29
N LYS A 9 7.56 -1.45 0.14
CA LYS A 9 7.13 -1.00 -1.18
C LYS A 9 8.20 -0.12 -1.82
N LYS A 10 8.72 0.85 -1.08
CA LYS A 10 9.73 1.75 -1.60
C LYS A 10 11.00 1.00 -1.98
N SER A 11 11.40 0.04 -1.15
CA SER A 11 12.59 -0.75 -1.44
C SER A 11 12.42 -1.54 -2.73
N LEU A 12 11.25 -2.13 -2.93
CA LEU A 12 10.96 -2.88 -4.14
C LEU A 12 10.90 -1.97 -5.36
N GLU A 13 10.36 -0.77 -5.18
CA GLU A 13 10.32 0.18 -6.28
C GLU A 13 11.72 0.59 -6.71
N LEU A 14 12.61 0.77 -5.76
CA LEU A 14 13.98 1.08 -6.07
C LEU A 14 14.68 -0.09 -6.77
N ASP A 15 14.42 -1.30 -6.32
CA ASP A 15 14.97 -2.48 -6.97
C ASP A 15 14.48 -2.59 -8.41
N TRP A 16 13.19 -2.35 -8.62
CA TRP A 16 12.61 -2.39 -9.96
C TRP A 16 13.28 -1.36 -10.86
N GLU A 17 13.46 -0.15 -10.33
CA GLU A 17 14.04 0.94 -11.08
C GLU A 17 15.49 0.64 -11.45
N GLN A 18 16.24 0.12 -10.49
CA GLN A 18 17.63 -0.23 -10.74
C GLN A 18 17.75 -1.33 -11.79
N GLU A 19 16.87 -2.30 -11.72
CA GLU A 19 16.88 -3.36 -12.72
C GLU A 19 16.55 -2.81 -14.10
N HIS A 20 15.59 -1.91 -14.18
CA HIS A 20 15.21 -1.29 -15.43
C HIS A 20 16.37 -0.48 -16.02
N LEU A 21 17.05 0.29 -15.20
CA LEU A 21 18.18 1.09 -15.63
C LEU A 21 19.33 0.19 -16.10
N LYS A 22 19.54 -0.91 -15.41
CA LYS A 22 20.62 -1.81 -15.71
C LYS A 22 20.40 -2.56 -17.02
N GLU A 23 19.20 -3.09 -17.20
CA GLU A 23 18.91 -3.91 -18.36
C GLU A 23 18.41 -3.11 -19.56
N GLY A 24 17.83 -1.96 -19.30
CA GLY A 24 17.30 -1.13 -20.39
C GLY A 24 16.05 -1.66 -21.02
N LYS A 25 15.47 -2.71 -20.44
CA LYS A 25 14.26 -3.30 -20.96
C LYS A 25 13.56 -4.07 -19.87
N TYR A 26 12.35 -4.50 -20.13
CA TYR A 26 11.60 -5.30 -19.17
C TYR A 26 12.20 -6.69 -19.06
N THR A 27 12.44 -7.14 -17.86
CA THR A 27 12.99 -8.45 -17.60
C THR A 27 12.01 -9.26 -16.74
N LEU A 28 12.25 -10.56 -16.66
CA LEU A 28 11.45 -11.42 -15.82
C LEU A 28 11.57 -11.00 -14.35
N GLU A 29 12.76 -10.56 -13.97
CA GLU A 29 12.97 -10.11 -12.60
C GLU A 29 12.13 -8.88 -12.29
N MET A 30 12.02 -7.96 -13.23
CA MET A 30 11.17 -6.79 -13.06
C MET A 30 9.70 -7.18 -12.87
N THR A 31 9.26 -8.20 -13.60
CA THR A 31 7.90 -8.70 -13.45
C THR A 31 7.69 -9.26 -12.05
N ARG A 32 8.66 -10.01 -11.53
CA ARG A 32 8.57 -10.56 -10.19
C ARG A 32 8.50 -9.46 -9.14
N ILE A 33 9.36 -8.45 -9.30
CA ILE A 33 9.37 -7.33 -8.37
C ILE A 33 8.04 -6.57 -8.43
N ALA A 34 7.52 -6.36 -9.62
CA ALA A 34 6.24 -5.68 -9.79
C ALA A 34 5.11 -6.44 -9.11
N HIS A 35 5.13 -7.77 -9.17
CA HIS A 35 4.13 -8.58 -8.49
C HIS A 35 4.22 -8.40 -6.98
N LYS A 36 5.43 -8.35 -6.44
CA LYS A 36 5.61 -8.13 -5.01
C LYS A 36 5.11 -6.75 -4.59
N ILE A 37 5.41 -5.74 -5.40
CA ILE A 37 4.93 -4.38 -5.14
C ILE A 37 3.40 -4.38 -5.10
N LYS A 38 2.78 -5.04 -6.06
CA LYS A 38 1.33 -5.10 -6.14
C LYS A 38 0.73 -5.75 -4.90
N ALA A 39 1.35 -6.83 -4.44
CA ALA A 39 0.88 -7.51 -3.23
C ALA A 39 0.98 -6.60 -2.02
N ILE A 40 2.06 -5.83 -1.92
CA ILE A 40 2.24 -4.93 -0.80
C ILE A 40 1.24 -3.77 -0.87
N ILE A 41 0.98 -3.26 -2.06
CA ILE A 41 -0.04 -2.22 -2.22
C ILE A 41 -1.40 -2.73 -1.75
N THR A 42 -1.72 -3.97 -2.08
CA THR A 42 -2.98 -4.57 -1.64
C THR A 42 -3.03 -4.65 -0.11
N GLN A 43 -1.92 -5.05 0.51
CA GLN A 43 -1.86 -5.10 1.97
C GLN A 43 -1.99 -3.73 2.60
N ILE A 44 -1.36 -2.72 2.00
CA ILE A 44 -1.48 -1.35 2.49
C ILE A 44 -2.93 -0.91 2.45
N LYS A 45 -3.61 -1.19 1.34
CA LYS A 45 -5.01 -0.82 1.21
C LYS A 45 -5.88 -1.49 2.26
N LEU A 46 -5.60 -2.77 2.54
CA LEU A 46 -6.35 -3.49 3.57
C LEU A 46 -6.11 -2.90 4.95
N GLU A 47 -4.87 -2.55 5.25
CA GLU A 47 -4.56 -1.95 6.55
C GLU A 47 -5.19 -0.57 6.69
N GLU A 48 -5.15 0.21 5.62
CA GLU A 48 -5.77 1.53 5.65
C GLU A 48 -7.28 1.42 5.80
N ALA A 49 -7.89 0.46 5.16
CA ALA A 49 -9.32 0.23 5.30
C ALA A 49 -9.67 -0.17 6.72
N ARG A 50 -8.83 -0.99 7.34
CA ARG A 50 -9.05 -1.38 8.72
C ARG A 50 -8.96 -0.19 9.67
N LEU A 51 -7.97 0.67 9.45
CA LEU A 51 -7.84 1.88 10.27
C LEU A 51 -9.04 2.81 10.07
N GLU A 52 -9.50 2.90 8.84
CA GLU A 52 -10.66 3.71 8.53
C GLU A 52 -11.89 3.16 9.24
N ASP A 53 -12.06 1.85 9.25
CA ASP A 53 -13.16 1.21 9.97
C ASP A 53 -13.13 1.53 11.44
N LEU A 54 -11.95 1.50 12.06
CA LEU A 54 -11.82 1.85 13.46
C LEU A 54 -12.20 3.30 13.71
N LYS A 55 -11.78 4.19 12.83
CA LYS A 55 -12.16 5.60 12.94
C LYS A 55 -13.66 5.77 12.86
N ILE A 56 -14.28 5.08 11.92
CA ILE A 56 -15.72 5.17 11.74
C ILE A 56 -16.43 4.66 12.98
N LYS A 57 -15.97 3.57 13.55
CA LYS A 57 -16.58 3.02 14.75
C LYS A 57 -16.51 4.00 15.92
N ILE A 58 -15.35 4.64 16.08
CA ILE A 58 -15.18 5.62 17.14
C ILE A 58 -16.06 6.83 16.89
N ALA A 59 -16.04 7.33 15.67
CA ALA A 59 -16.85 8.49 15.34
C ALA A 59 -18.33 8.16 15.35
N GLY A 60 -18.66 6.93 15.02
CA GLY A 60 -20.04 6.51 14.96
C GLY A 60 -20.72 6.50 16.30
N SER A 61 -19.97 6.59 17.38
CA SER A 61 -20.58 6.70 18.68
C SER A 61 -21.22 8.06 18.89
N ARG A 62 -20.96 9.00 18.01
CA ARG A 62 -21.60 10.30 18.08
C ARG A 62 -22.72 10.36 17.08
N PRO A 63 -23.91 10.53 17.57
CA PRO A 63 -25.05 10.51 16.68
C PRO A 63 -25.06 11.65 15.71
N GLU A 64 -24.56 12.76 16.11
CA GLU A 64 -24.63 13.90 15.24
C GLU A 64 -23.73 13.81 14.05
N VAL A 65 -22.87 12.89 14.08
CA VAL A 65 -21.98 12.76 12.98
C VAL A 65 -22.71 12.52 11.73
N SER A 66 -23.72 11.83 11.92
CA SER A 66 -24.38 11.56 10.78
C SER A 66 -25.10 12.66 10.25
N VAL A 67 -25.35 13.42 10.99
CA VAL A 67 -26.03 14.35 10.60
C VAL A 67 -25.56 15.23 9.92
N ALA A 68 -25.22 15.30 10.07
CA ALA A 68 -25.07 16.09 9.66
C ALA A 68 -25.36 16.35 8.73
N THR A 69 -25.56 16.23 8.71
CA THR A 69 -25.89 16.29 8.20
C THR A 69 -26.11 16.49 7.57
#